data_520434276155b96fb39e0fbc84554b9a
#
_entry.id   520434276155b96fb39e0fbc84554b9a
#
_cell.length_a   1.000
_cell.length_b   1.000
_cell.length_c   1.000
_cell.angle_alpha   90.00
_cell.angle_beta   90.00
_cell.angle_gamma   90.00
#
_symmetry.space_group_name_H-M   'P 1'
#
loop_
_entity.id
_entity.type
_entity.pdbx_description
1 polymer ?
#
loop_
_entity_poly.entity_id
_entity_poly.type
_entity_poly.pdbx_seq_one_letter_code
_entity_poly.pdbx_strand_id
1 'polypeptide(L)'
;EYIGELKLGASTTIAQYVLPPLLANFIAKFPKVSLSLLNGNSRGIEAALQEHRIDLGLVEGIFRLPSLKYLPFLQDELVAVVNAHSKFAVQDEITPEELPDIPLVLRERGSGTLDVFERALSQHNMKLSSLHVLMYLGSTESIKLFLEHTDCMGIVSIRSVHKLSL
;
A
#
# COMPACT_ATOMS: atom_id res chain seq x y z
N GLU A 1 -28.59 -12.79 16.35
CA GLU A 1 -27.88 -13.26 15.16
C GLU A 1 -27.88 -12.15 14.09
N TYR A 2 -26.68 -11.77 13.57
CA TYR A 2 -26.56 -10.73 12.56
C TYR A 2 -26.82 -11.31 11.17
N ILE A 3 -27.68 -10.65 10.43
CA ILE A 3 -28.05 -10.99 9.04
C ILE A 3 -27.94 -9.73 8.22
N GLY A 4 -27.38 -9.81 7.03
CA GLY A 4 -27.34 -8.68 6.11
C GLY A 4 -26.17 -8.72 5.16
N GLU A 5 -25.89 -7.57 4.54
CA GLU A 5 -24.83 -7.38 3.60
C GLU A 5 -23.87 -6.31 4.10
N LEU A 6 -22.57 -6.57 4.04
CA LEU A 6 -21.51 -5.61 4.35
C LEU A 6 -20.62 -5.44 3.13
N LYS A 7 -20.61 -4.25 2.58
CA LYS A 7 -19.78 -3.87 1.44
C LYS A 7 -18.54 -3.16 1.93
N LEU A 8 -17.42 -3.83 1.85
CA LEU A 8 -16.11 -3.30 2.25
C LEU A 8 -15.33 -2.80 1.04
N GLY A 9 -14.48 -1.81 1.27
CA GLY A 9 -13.43 -1.45 0.33
C GLY A 9 -12.10 -1.38 1.06
N ALA A 10 -11.03 -1.74 0.39
CA ALA A 10 -9.70 -1.63 1.00
C ALA A 10 -8.65 -1.30 -0.06
N SER A 11 -7.66 -0.51 0.36
CA SER A 11 -6.49 -0.28 -0.46
C SER A 11 -5.73 -1.58 -0.69
N THR A 12 -4.97 -1.62 -1.78
CA THR A 12 -4.34 -2.84 -2.28
C THR A 12 -3.50 -3.56 -1.22
N THR A 13 -2.69 -2.83 -0.47
CA THR A 13 -1.85 -3.41 0.58
C THR A 13 -2.70 -4.04 1.69
N ILE A 14 -3.72 -3.34 2.14
CA ILE A 14 -4.61 -3.83 3.21
C ILE A 14 -5.40 -5.04 2.73
N ALA A 15 -5.95 -4.97 1.51
CA ALA A 15 -6.74 -6.05 0.93
C ALA A 15 -5.95 -7.34 0.75
N GLN A 16 -4.67 -7.22 0.38
CA GLN A 16 -3.82 -8.40 0.09
C GLN A 16 -3.12 -8.97 1.31
N TYR A 17 -2.65 -8.12 2.22
CA TYR A 17 -1.73 -8.55 3.27
C TYR A 17 -2.29 -8.48 4.69
N VAL A 18 -3.42 -7.82 4.88
CA VAL A 18 -4.01 -7.62 6.21
C VAL A 18 -5.36 -8.31 6.34
N LEU A 19 -6.27 -8.06 5.39
CA LEU A 19 -7.66 -8.48 5.54
C LEU A 19 -7.96 -9.97 5.39
N PRO A 20 -7.28 -10.77 4.55
CA PRO A 20 -7.74 -12.13 4.30
C PRO A 20 -7.99 -12.99 5.56
N PRO A 21 -7.07 -13.05 6.54
CA PRO A 21 -7.34 -13.79 7.76
C PRO A 21 -8.51 -13.22 8.58
N LEU A 22 -8.64 -11.90 8.62
CA LEU A 22 -9.71 -11.23 9.35
C LEU A 22 -11.08 -11.50 8.72
N LEU A 23 -11.14 -11.49 7.39
CA LEU A 23 -12.36 -11.79 6.65
C LEU A 23 -12.79 -13.25 6.83
N ALA A 24 -11.83 -14.18 6.81
CA ALA A 24 -12.10 -15.59 7.05
C ALA A 24 -12.69 -15.80 8.45
N ASN A 25 -12.13 -15.16 9.47
CA ASN A 25 -12.63 -15.23 10.83
C ASN A 25 -14.02 -14.60 10.95
N PHE A 26 -14.25 -13.47 10.30
CA PHE A 26 -15.55 -12.80 10.30
C PHE A 26 -16.64 -13.68 9.71
N ILE A 27 -16.39 -14.29 8.55
CA ILE A 27 -17.35 -15.17 7.88
C ILE A 27 -17.69 -16.38 8.75
N ALA A 28 -16.70 -16.95 9.43
CA ALA A 28 -16.91 -18.06 10.34
C ALA A 28 -17.79 -17.67 11.55
N LYS A 29 -17.59 -16.45 12.05
CA LYS A 29 -18.33 -15.94 13.23
C LYS A 29 -19.72 -15.44 12.89
N PHE A 30 -19.90 -14.88 11.69
CA PHE A 30 -21.17 -14.29 11.24
C PHE A 30 -21.60 -14.89 9.90
N PRO A 31 -22.00 -16.17 9.86
CA PRO A 31 -22.22 -16.90 8.59
C PRO A 31 -23.40 -16.39 7.79
N LYS A 32 -24.30 -15.61 8.39
CA LYS A 32 -25.45 -15.03 7.69
C LYS A 32 -25.22 -13.61 7.21
N VAL A 33 -24.03 -13.06 7.41
CA VAL A 33 -23.64 -11.77 6.83
C VAL A 33 -22.91 -12.03 5.51
N SER A 34 -23.44 -11.46 4.45
CA SER A 34 -22.78 -11.47 3.14
C SER A 34 -21.72 -10.39 3.09
N LEU A 35 -20.48 -10.76 2.74
CA LEU A 35 -19.37 -9.84 2.56
C LEU A 35 -19.02 -9.66 1.09
N SER A 36 -18.74 -8.43 0.71
CA SER A 36 -18.05 -8.12 -0.54
C SER A 36 -16.87 -7.20 -0.28
N LEU A 37 -15.82 -7.32 -1.06
CA LEU A 37 -14.63 -6.49 -0.93
C LEU A 37 -14.26 -5.87 -2.27
N LEU A 38 -14.28 -4.53 -2.31
CA LEU A 38 -13.77 -3.75 -3.41
C LEU A 38 -12.29 -3.45 -3.14
N ASN A 39 -11.43 -3.82 -4.09
CA ASN A 39 -10.00 -3.53 -4.05
C ASN A 39 -9.68 -2.35 -4.97
N GLY A 40 -8.81 -1.46 -4.52
CA GLY A 40 -8.38 -0.31 -5.29
C GLY A 40 -7.25 0.42 -4.58
N ASN A 41 -6.85 1.59 -5.07
CA ASN A 41 -5.96 2.44 -4.30
C ASN A 41 -6.76 3.29 -3.30
N SER A 42 -6.07 3.97 -2.39
CA SER A 42 -6.72 4.74 -1.32
C SER A 42 -7.70 5.79 -1.88
N ARG A 43 -7.35 6.49 -2.94
CA ARG A 43 -8.24 7.48 -3.57
C ARG A 43 -9.49 6.83 -4.16
N GLY A 44 -9.33 5.67 -4.80
CA GLY A 44 -10.45 4.92 -5.36
C GLY A 44 -11.41 4.42 -4.28
N ILE A 45 -10.89 3.96 -3.16
CA ILE A 45 -11.70 3.51 -2.02
C ILE A 45 -12.44 4.69 -1.37
N GLU A 46 -11.77 5.81 -1.19
CA GLU A 46 -12.41 7.02 -0.65
C GLU A 46 -13.56 7.50 -1.56
N ALA A 47 -13.34 7.50 -2.88
CA ALA A 47 -14.37 7.82 -3.85
C ALA A 47 -15.56 6.85 -3.79
N ALA A 48 -15.29 5.55 -3.67
CA ALA A 48 -16.34 4.53 -3.55
C ALA A 48 -17.20 4.75 -2.29
N LEU A 49 -16.59 5.16 -1.19
CA LEU A 49 -17.32 5.46 0.04
C LEU A 49 -18.19 6.71 -0.13
N GLN A 50 -17.67 7.78 -0.75
CA GLN A 50 -18.44 8.98 -1.05
C GLN A 50 -19.62 8.71 -1.97
N GLU A 51 -19.47 7.79 -2.92
CA GLU A 51 -20.51 7.40 -3.88
C GLU A 51 -21.46 6.33 -3.33
N HIS A 52 -21.33 5.97 -2.06
CA HIS A 52 -22.16 4.95 -1.41
C HIS A 52 -22.09 3.56 -2.05
N ARG A 53 -20.98 3.24 -2.72
CA ARG A 53 -20.75 1.91 -3.29
C ARG A 53 -20.22 0.92 -2.26
N ILE A 54 -19.68 1.42 -1.15
CA ILE A 54 -19.21 0.62 -0.01
C ILE A 54 -19.72 1.25 1.30
N ASP A 55 -19.77 0.44 2.34
CA ASP A 55 -20.22 0.86 3.67
C ASP A 55 -19.07 1.30 4.56
N LEU A 56 -17.90 0.68 4.38
CA LEU A 56 -16.70 0.93 5.17
C LEU A 56 -15.48 0.78 4.26
N GLY A 57 -14.56 1.74 4.35
CA GLY A 57 -13.29 1.71 3.63
C GLY A 57 -12.11 1.61 4.57
N LEU A 58 -11.08 0.86 4.17
CA LEU A 58 -9.80 0.81 4.86
C LEU A 58 -8.73 1.32 3.91
N VAL A 59 -8.07 2.40 4.30
CA VAL A 59 -7.10 3.10 3.44
C VAL A 59 -5.80 3.35 4.18
N GLU A 60 -4.74 3.51 3.42
CA GLU A 60 -3.45 3.99 3.90
C GLU A 60 -3.17 5.38 3.35
N GLY A 61 -2.19 6.06 3.93
CA GLY A 61 -1.77 7.38 3.53
C GLY A 61 -2.17 8.45 4.54
N ILE A 62 -1.82 9.68 4.19
CA ILE A 62 -1.97 10.85 5.05
C ILE A 62 -3.07 11.81 4.60
N PHE A 63 -3.54 11.61 3.37
CA PHE A 63 -4.62 12.45 2.83
C PHE A 63 -5.93 12.17 3.57
N ARG A 64 -6.69 13.25 3.82
CA ARG A 64 -7.97 13.17 4.50
C ARG A 64 -8.98 14.05 3.79
N LEU A 65 -10.07 13.44 3.32
CA LEU A 65 -11.20 14.18 2.76
C LEU A 65 -12.04 14.74 3.91
N PRO A 66 -12.44 16.03 3.84
CA PRO A 66 -13.25 16.64 4.90
C PRO A 66 -14.61 15.97 5.11
N SER A 67 -15.16 15.34 4.07
CA SER A 67 -16.47 14.68 4.09
C SER A 67 -16.44 13.29 4.73
N LEU A 68 -15.26 12.73 5.04
CA LEU A 68 -15.12 11.39 5.59
C LEU A 68 -14.53 11.45 6.99
N LYS A 69 -14.99 10.51 7.83
CA LYS A 69 -14.42 10.30 9.16
C LYS A 69 -13.38 9.19 9.09
N TYR A 70 -12.19 9.47 9.63
CA TYR A 70 -11.08 8.51 9.66
C TYR A 70 -10.80 8.09 11.08
N LEU A 71 -10.69 6.77 11.29
CA LEU A 71 -10.33 6.17 12.57
C LEU A 71 -9.04 5.38 12.41
N PRO A 72 -8.10 5.45 13.35
CA PRO A 72 -6.90 4.61 13.32
C PRO A 72 -7.27 3.13 13.33
N PHE A 73 -6.55 2.35 12.50
CA PHE A 73 -6.75 0.90 12.42
C PHE A 73 -5.48 0.15 12.74
N LEU A 74 -4.47 0.23 11.87
CA LEU A 74 -3.16 -0.40 12.06
C LEU A 74 -2.05 0.58 11.68
N GLN A 75 -0.87 0.34 12.23
CA GLN A 75 0.35 1.00 11.78
C GLN A 75 1.02 0.18 10.70
N ASP A 76 1.66 0.86 9.76
CA ASP A 76 2.46 0.26 8.71
C ASP A 76 3.79 0.98 8.59
N GLU A 77 4.73 0.36 7.91
CA GLU A 77 6.06 0.89 7.67
C GLU A 77 6.41 0.68 6.20
N LEU A 78 7.00 1.68 5.58
CA LEU A 78 7.54 1.56 4.23
C LEU A 78 9.00 1.17 4.29
N VAL A 79 9.38 0.26 3.42
CA VAL A 79 10.76 -0.21 3.28
C VAL A 79 11.20 -0.13 1.83
N ALA A 80 12.51 0.07 1.65
CA ALA A 80 13.15 -0.06 0.35
C ALA A 80 13.45 -1.53 0.10
N VAL A 81 13.12 -2.01 -1.08
CA VAL A 81 13.36 -3.40 -1.48
C VAL A 81 14.12 -3.45 -2.80
N VAL A 82 15.01 -4.40 -2.91
CA VAL A 82 15.78 -4.67 -4.13
C VAL A 82 15.86 -6.17 -4.35
N ASN A 83 16.22 -6.57 -5.56
CA ASN A 83 16.58 -7.96 -5.83
C ASN A 83 17.79 -8.35 -4.98
N ALA A 84 17.82 -9.57 -4.47
CA ALA A 84 18.93 -10.07 -3.66
C ALA A 84 20.29 -10.02 -4.38
N HIS A 85 20.30 -10.04 -5.70
CA HIS A 85 21.49 -9.96 -6.53
C HIS A 85 21.77 -8.53 -7.03
N SER A 86 21.00 -7.54 -6.59
CA SER A 86 21.21 -6.14 -6.96
C SER A 86 22.51 -5.61 -6.38
N LYS A 87 23.13 -4.70 -7.11
CA LYS A 87 24.29 -3.94 -6.58
C LYS A 87 23.93 -3.09 -5.36
N PHE A 88 22.64 -2.76 -5.18
CA PHE A 88 22.14 -2.02 -4.02
C PHE A 88 21.89 -2.91 -2.79
N ALA A 89 21.96 -4.24 -2.94
CA ALA A 89 21.69 -5.18 -1.85
C ALA A 89 22.82 -5.28 -0.81
N VAL A 90 23.95 -4.64 -1.05
CA VAL A 90 25.12 -4.65 -0.17
C VAL A 90 24.98 -3.74 1.05
N GLN A 91 23.98 -2.89 1.06
CA GLN A 91 23.70 -1.94 2.14
C GLN A 91 22.51 -2.41 2.97
N ASP A 92 22.58 -2.22 4.28
CA ASP A 92 21.47 -2.50 5.19
C ASP A 92 20.49 -1.32 5.30
N GLU A 93 20.96 -0.11 4.99
CA GLU A 93 20.20 1.12 5.07
C GLU A 93 20.49 2.02 3.87
N ILE A 94 19.54 2.87 3.52
CA ILE A 94 19.67 3.90 2.51
C ILE A 94 19.34 5.24 3.12
N THR A 95 20.22 6.22 2.89
CA THR A 95 19.95 7.59 3.30
C THR A 95 19.14 8.32 2.23
N PRO A 96 18.38 9.35 2.61
CA PRO A 96 17.65 10.16 1.63
C PRO A 96 18.55 10.75 0.54
N GLU A 97 19.76 11.12 0.89
CA GLU A 97 20.73 11.73 -0.03
C GLU A 97 21.19 10.79 -1.14
N GLU A 98 21.09 9.48 -0.92
CA GLU A 98 21.44 8.46 -1.93
C GLU A 98 20.34 8.24 -2.96
N LEU A 99 19.08 8.57 -2.63
CA LEU A 99 17.93 8.28 -3.47
C LEU A 99 18.01 8.83 -4.90
N PRO A 100 18.51 10.06 -5.14
CA PRO A 100 18.59 10.59 -6.49
C PRO A 100 19.45 9.77 -7.45
N ASP A 101 20.38 8.96 -6.93
CA ASP A 101 21.30 8.15 -7.72
C ASP A 101 20.80 6.71 -7.91
N ILE A 102 19.63 6.37 -7.38
CA ILE A 102 19.08 5.02 -7.40
C ILE A 102 17.85 4.99 -8.29
N PRO A 103 17.80 4.14 -9.34
CA PRO A 103 16.57 3.98 -10.13
C PRO A 103 15.47 3.39 -9.26
N LEU A 104 14.29 4.00 -9.30
CA LEU A 104 13.14 3.62 -8.48
C LEU A 104 11.98 3.11 -9.32
N VAL A 105 11.24 2.17 -8.77
CA VAL A 105 9.89 1.80 -9.20
C VAL A 105 8.95 2.04 -8.03
N LEU A 106 7.87 2.77 -8.27
CA LEU A 106 6.97 3.24 -7.23
C LEU A 106 5.53 2.89 -7.55
N ARG A 107 4.67 2.99 -6.54
CA ARG A 107 3.22 2.87 -6.72
C ARG A 107 2.67 4.09 -7.46
N GLU A 108 1.51 3.90 -8.06
CA GLU A 108 0.82 4.93 -8.83
C GLU A 108 0.26 6.09 -7.98
N ARG A 109 -0.09 7.19 -8.60
CA ARG A 109 -0.82 8.30 -7.98
C ARG A 109 -2.18 7.80 -7.47
N GLY A 110 -2.54 8.23 -6.28
CA GLY A 110 -3.72 7.76 -5.56
C GLY A 110 -3.40 6.65 -4.56
N SER A 111 -2.21 6.06 -4.60
CA SER A 111 -1.74 5.10 -3.63
C SER A 111 -1.37 5.80 -2.32
N GLY A 112 -1.81 5.23 -1.20
CA GLY A 112 -1.39 5.69 0.12
C GLY A 112 0.10 5.49 0.36
N THR A 113 0.68 4.44 -0.20
CA THR A 113 2.14 4.18 -0.16
C THR A 113 2.92 5.34 -0.79
N LEU A 114 2.49 5.81 -1.97
CA LEU A 114 3.14 6.93 -2.63
C LEU A 114 2.99 8.22 -1.83
N ASP A 115 1.81 8.48 -1.26
CA ASP A 115 1.57 9.66 -0.41
C ASP A 115 2.53 9.71 0.78
N VAL A 116 2.70 8.59 1.47
CA VAL A 116 3.60 8.49 2.64
C VAL A 116 5.04 8.69 2.22
N PHE A 117 5.45 8.10 1.10
CA PHE A 117 6.81 8.28 0.57
C PHE A 117 7.10 9.74 0.19
N GLU A 118 6.18 10.41 -0.50
CA GLU A 118 6.32 11.82 -0.84
C GLU A 118 6.43 12.70 0.40
N ARG A 119 5.64 12.40 1.43
CA ARG A 119 5.73 13.14 2.70
C ARG A 119 7.09 12.96 3.36
N ALA A 120 7.59 11.73 3.39
CA ALA A 120 8.92 11.45 3.93
C ALA A 120 10.01 12.24 3.18
N LEU A 121 9.92 12.27 1.84
CA LEU A 121 10.83 13.06 1.01
C LEU A 121 10.75 14.56 1.36
N SER A 122 9.56 15.10 1.53
CA SER A 122 9.38 16.54 1.85
C SER A 122 10.00 16.92 3.19
N GLN A 123 10.02 15.99 4.15
CA GLN A 123 10.69 16.21 5.45
C GLN A 123 12.21 16.31 5.31
N HIS A 124 12.78 15.87 4.21
CA HIS A 124 14.18 15.99 3.85
C HIS A 124 14.42 17.00 2.72
N ASN A 125 13.45 17.90 2.48
CA ASN A 125 13.51 18.91 1.42
C ASN A 125 13.68 18.31 0.01
N MET A 126 13.10 17.14 -0.22
CA MET A 126 13.18 16.42 -1.50
C MET A 126 11.80 16.30 -2.14
N LYS A 127 11.79 16.15 -3.47
CA LYS A 127 10.58 15.95 -4.28
C LYS A 127 10.76 14.75 -5.20
N LEU A 128 9.65 14.11 -5.57
CA LEU A 128 9.69 13.01 -6.56
C LEU A 128 10.34 13.44 -7.87
N SER A 129 10.16 14.69 -8.29
CA SER A 129 10.75 15.23 -9.52
C SER A 129 12.28 15.24 -9.53
N SER A 130 12.91 15.19 -8.36
CA SER A 130 14.38 15.10 -8.24
C SER A 130 14.90 13.67 -8.23
N LEU A 131 14.03 12.67 -8.26
CA LEU A 131 14.38 11.26 -8.23
C LEU A 131 14.31 10.65 -9.62
N HIS A 132 15.03 9.56 -9.81
CA HIS A 132 15.03 8.79 -11.06
C HIS A 132 13.98 7.67 -10.96
N VAL A 133 12.73 8.00 -11.28
CA VAL A 133 11.64 7.02 -11.28
C VAL A 133 11.52 6.40 -12.67
N LEU A 134 11.79 5.09 -12.75
CA LEU A 134 11.69 4.33 -13.99
C LEU A 134 10.24 4.13 -14.39
N MET A 135 9.40 3.80 -13.44
CA MET A 135 7.99 3.48 -13.69
C MET A 135 7.15 3.58 -12.41
N TYR A 136 5.87 3.90 -12.59
CA TYR A 136 4.83 3.78 -11.57
C TYR A 136 3.97 2.57 -11.88
N LEU A 137 3.78 1.68 -10.92
CA LEU A 137 3.00 0.45 -11.07
C LEU A 137 1.80 0.42 -10.12
N GLY A 138 0.73 -0.20 -10.57
CA GLY A 138 -0.56 -0.20 -9.89
C GLY A 138 -0.70 -1.20 -8.74
N SER A 139 0.34 -1.96 -8.41
CA SER A 139 0.30 -2.88 -7.28
C SER A 139 1.69 -3.17 -6.72
N THR A 140 1.73 -3.52 -5.45
CA THR A 140 2.97 -3.93 -4.78
C THR A 140 3.53 -5.23 -5.36
N GLU A 141 2.68 -6.18 -5.72
CA GLU A 141 3.13 -7.44 -6.35
C GLU A 141 3.77 -7.19 -7.72
N SER A 142 3.23 -6.25 -8.51
CA SER A 142 3.86 -5.86 -9.78
C SER A 142 5.24 -5.23 -9.57
N ILE A 143 5.41 -4.42 -8.53
CA ILE A 143 6.71 -3.86 -8.16
C ILE A 143 7.70 -4.99 -7.84
N LYS A 144 7.31 -5.96 -7.02
CA LYS A 144 8.17 -7.07 -6.63
C LYS A 144 8.61 -7.90 -7.84
N LEU A 145 7.70 -8.16 -8.77
CA LEU A 145 8.03 -8.85 -10.03
C LEU A 145 8.95 -8.02 -10.92
N PHE A 146 8.73 -6.72 -11.01
CA PHE A 146 9.58 -5.81 -11.78
C PHE A 146 11.03 -5.85 -11.28
N LEU A 147 11.22 -5.91 -9.96
CA LEU A 147 12.55 -6.01 -9.34
C LEU A 147 13.32 -7.28 -9.71
N GLU A 148 12.63 -8.33 -10.16
CA GLU A 148 13.28 -9.56 -10.63
C GLU A 148 13.94 -9.37 -12.00
N HIS A 149 13.53 -8.37 -12.76
CA HIS A 149 13.94 -8.17 -14.15
C HIS A 149 14.77 -6.91 -14.39
N THR A 150 14.84 -6.01 -13.44
CA THR A 150 15.52 -4.71 -13.58
C THR A 150 16.24 -4.38 -12.28
N ASP A 151 17.50 -3.97 -12.39
CA ASP A 151 18.27 -3.55 -11.20
C ASP A 151 17.83 -2.15 -10.77
N CYS A 152 16.91 -2.11 -9.84
CA CYS A 152 16.33 -0.89 -9.28
C CYS A 152 15.81 -1.16 -7.87
N MET A 153 15.23 -0.15 -7.26
CA MET A 153 14.68 -0.20 -5.91
C MET A 153 13.19 0.10 -5.91
N GLY A 154 12.44 -0.66 -5.14
CA GLY A 154 11.02 -0.39 -4.88
C GLY A 154 10.82 0.14 -3.48
N ILE A 155 9.75 0.93 -3.29
CA ILE A 155 9.30 1.37 -1.96
C ILE A 155 7.93 0.75 -1.72
N VAL A 156 7.84 -0.10 -0.72
CA VAL A 156 6.65 -0.92 -0.46
C VAL A 156 6.39 -1.04 1.03
N SER A 157 5.17 -1.46 1.38
CA SER A 157 4.84 -1.80 2.76
C SER A 157 5.67 -2.99 3.23
N ILE A 158 6.19 -2.92 4.47
CA ILE A 158 6.90 -4.02 5.11
C ILE A 158 6.04 -5.28 5.17
N ARG A 159 4.72 -5.15 5.23
CA ARG A 159 3.77 -6.27 5.26
C ARG A 159 3.81 -7.11 3.99
N SER A 160 4.25 -6.53 2.87
CA SER A 160 4.37 -7.23 1.59
C SER A 160 5.62 -8.10 1.49
N VAL A 161 6.61 -7.89 2.35
CA VAL A 161 7.91 -8.59 2.31
C VAL A 161 8.10 -9.56 3.46
N HIS A 162 7.30 -9.48 4.50
CA HIS A 162 7.24 -10.50 5.54
C HIS A 162 6.50 -11.72 4.96
N LYS A 163 7.22 -12.57 4.25
CA LYS A 163 6.73 -13.91 4.02
C LYS A 163 6.65 -14.59 5.38
N LEU A 164 5.51 -15.23 5.64
CA LEU A 164 5.42 -16.23 6.67
C LEU A 164 6.64 -17.13 6.54
N SER A 165 7.54 -17.04 7.50
CA SER A 165 8.54 -18.10 7.68
C SER A 165 7.76 -19.33 8.08
N LEU A 166 7.63 -20.23 7.15
CA LEU A 166 7.15 -21.57 7.42
C LEU A 166 8.18 -22.30 8.26
#